data_2e336c383a47343d9ecc81d0c5191869
#
_entry.id   2e336c383a47343d9ecc81d0c5191869
#
_cell.length_a   1.000
_cell.length_b   1.000
_cell.length_c   1.000
_cell.angle_alpha   90.00
_cell.angle_beta   90.00
_cell.angle_gamma   90.00
#
_symmetry.space_group_name_H-M   'P 1'
#
loop_
_entity.id
_entity.type
_entity.pdbx_description
1 polymer ?
#
loop_
_entity_poly.entity_id
_entity_poly.type
_entity_poly.pdbx_seq_one_letter_code
_entity_poly.pdbx_strand_id
1 'polypeptide(L)'
;MINVRRLTVIAFLGAGLLPGISAQESSVQTAAQSEMNLPAQWDLQSCIDYALQQNITIRKNRVNAESTQIDVKTAKAALFPSLSFSTSQNMVNRPYQESSRTISGSEVIETTSKTSYNGNYGLNASWTIYNGSKRLNTIKQEKLNNQAANLDVETSENSIQESIAQIYIQILYAAESVKVNESTLQVSIAQRDRGQE
;
A
#
# COMPACT_ATOMS: atom_id res chain seq x y z
N MET A 1 -35.99 -21.03 -52.44
CA MET A 1 -34.59 -20.65 -52.67
C MET A 1 -34.35 -19.39 -51.85
N ILE A 2 -33.94 -19.51 -50.61
CA ILE A 2 -33.66 -18.37 -49.74
C ILE A 2 -32.20 -18.48 -49.31
N ASN A 3 -31.44 -17.50 -49.78
CA ASN A 3 -29.99 -17.40 -49.50
C ASN A 3 -29.75 -17.11 -48.02
N VAL A 4 -29.17 -18.06 -47.32
CA VAL A 4 -28.62 -17.90 -45.96
C VAL A 4 -27.30 -17.18 -46.10
N ARG A 5 -27.29 -15.85 -46.04
CA ARG A 5 -26.06 -15.06 -45.91
C ARG A 5 -25.54 -15.15 -44.50
N ARG A 6 -24.39 -15.72 -44.43
CA ARG A 6 -23.43 -15.92 -43.36
C ARG A 6 -23.46 -14.78 -42.33
N LEU A 7 -24.03 -15.07 -41.17
CA LEU A 7 -23.78 -14.31 -39.96
C LEU A 7 -22.51 -14.88 -39.35
N THR A 8 -21.41 -14.21 -39.58
CA THR A 8 -20.15 -14.51 -38.89
C THR A 8 -20.31 -14.09 -37.44
N VAL A 9 -20.76 -15.00 -36.61
CA VAL A 9 -20.64 -14.86 -35.16
C VAL A 9 -19.16 -14.98 -34.84
N ILE A 10 -18.53 -13.84 -34.57
CA ILE A 10 -17.22 -13.84 -33.93
C ILE A 10 -17.44 -14.33 -32.48
N ALA A 11 -17.41 -15.63 -32.33
CA ALA A 11 -17.23 -16.24 -31.03
C ALA A 11 -15.84 -15.86 -30.56
N PHE A 12 -15.74 -14.83 -29.73
CA PHE A 12 -14.58 -14.61 -28.89
C PHE A 12 -14.56 -15.75 -27.89
N LEU A 13 -14.02 -16.89 -28.34
CA LEU A 13 -13.58 -17.94 -27.45
C LEU A 13 -12.44 -17.33 -26.63
N GLY A 14 -12.78 -16.72 -25.51
CA GLY A 14 -11.85 -16.52 -24.43
C GLY A 14 -11.42 -17.91 -23.97
N ALA A 15 -10.38 -18.44 -24.60
CA ALA A 15 -9.63 -19.55 -24.06
C ALA A 15 -9.10 -19.07 -22.72
N GLY A 16 -9.86 -19.30 -21.67
CA GLY A 16 -9.39 -19.28 -20.31
C GLY A 16 -8.29 -20.32 -20.20
N LEU A 17 -7.08 -19.93 -20.53
CA LEU A 17 -5.89 -20.52 -19.97
C LEU A 17 -6.01 -20.33 -18.47
N LEU A 18 -6.61 -21.32 -17.82
CA LEU A 18 -6.33 -21.56 -16.41
C LEU A 18 -4.82 -21.85 -16.38
N PRO A 19 -3.98 -20.94 -15.87
CA PRO A 19 -2.66 -21.35 -15.48
C PRO A 19 -2.92 -22.41 -14.41
N GLY A 20 -2.44 -23.64 -14.71
CA GLY A 20 -2.40 -24.67 -13.69
C GLY A 20 -1.90 -24.01 -12.43
N ILE A 21 -2.63 -24.20 -11.34
CA ILE A 21 -2.11 -23.99 -9.99
C ILE A 21 -1.03 -25.07 -9.85
N SER A 22 0.12 -24.82 -10.46
CA SER A 22 1.36 -25.34 -9.95
C SER A 22 1.35 -24.82 -8.52
N ALA A 23 1.21 -25.69 -7.57
CA ALA A 23 1.64 -25.43 -6.23
C ALA A 23 3.09 -24.98 -6.39
N GLN A 24 3.26 -23.67 -6.55
CA GLN A 24 4.52 -23.01 -6.36
C GLN A 24 4.76 -23.26 -4.88
N GLU A 25 5.48 -24.36 -4.61
CA GLU A 25 6.23 -24.42 -3.38
C GLU A 25 6.82 -23.02 -3.25
N SER A 26 6.21 -22.27 -2.35
CA SER A 26 6.83 -21.08 -1.83
C SER A 26 8.15 -21.61 -1.30
N SER A 27 9.15 -21.63 -2.16
CA SER A 27 10.49 -21.44 -1.69
C SER A 27 10.30 -20.19 -0.84
N VAL A 28 10.17 -20.40 0.44
CA VAL A 28 10.60 -19.45 1.44
C VAL A 28 12.04 -19.24 1.04
N GLN A 29 12.21 -18.37 0.03
CA GLN A 29 13.46 -17.70 -0.17
C GLN A 29 13.66 -17.07 1.18
N THR A 30 14.40 -17.82 2.01
CA THR A 30 15.20 -17.27 3.07
C THR A 30 15.67 -15.98 2.47
N ALA A 31 14.99 -14.87 2.86
CA ALA A 31 15.45 -13.54 2.50
C ALA A 31 16.92 -13.63 2.85
N ALA A 32 17.74 -13.70 1.81
CA ALA A 32 19.17 -13.69 1.96
C ALA A 32 19.37 -12.55 2.94
N GLN A 33 19.70 -12.90 4.17
CA GLN A 33 20.20 -11.96 5.13
C GLN A 33 21.35 -11.36 4.35
N SER A 34 21.08 -10.20 3.75
CA SER A 34 22.15 -9.33 3.29
C SER A 34 22.99 -9.26 4.54
N GLU A 35 24.14 -9.96 4.54
CA GLU A 35 25.09 -9.88 5.61
C GLU A 35 25.35 -8.40 5.75
N MET A 36 24.60 -7.80 6.67
CA MET A 36 24.76 -6.40 7.00
C MET A 36 26.16 -6.33 7.51
N ASN A 37 27.04 -5.74 6.73
CA ASN A 37 28.43 -5.54 7.07
C ASN A 37 28.44 -4.59 8.28
N LEU A 38 28.18 -5.18 9.46
CA LEU A 38 28.15 -4.46 10.72
C LEU A 38 29.55 -3.98 11.00
N PRO A 39 29.77 -2.71 11.29
CA PRO A 39 31.10 -2.21 11.61
C PRO A 39 31.65 -2.94 12.86
N ALA A 40 32.92 -3.30 12.82
CA ALA A 40 33.60 -3.95 13.94
C ALA A 40 33.66 -3.07 15.20
N GLN A 41 33.61 -1.75 15.02
CA GLN A 41 33.47 -0.77 16.08
C GLN A 41 32.32 0.18 15.73
N TRP A 42 31.53 0.47 16.74
CA TRP A 42 30.38 1.36 16.64
C TRP A 42 30.75 2.74 17.19
N ASP A 43 31.00 3.69 16.34
CA ASP A 43 31.04 5.10 16.69
C ASP A 43 29.64 5.72 16.66
N LEU A 44 29.51 6.93 17.18
CA LEU A 44 28.23 7.63 17.24
C LEU A 44 27.59 7.76 15.86
N GLN A 45 28.39 8.11 14.85
CA GLN A 45 27.88 8.34 13.49
C GLN A 45 27.36 7.04 12.86
N SER A 46 28.10 5.95 13.00
CA SER A 46 27.67 4.63 12.51
C SER A 46 26.38 4.16 13.18
N CYS A 47 26.19 4.42 14.47
CA CYS A 47 24.95 4.13 15.17
C CYS A 47 23.76 4.92 14.62
N ILE A 48 23.97 6.22 14.36
CA ILE A 48 22.95 7.09 13.79
C ILE A 48 22.59 6.63 12.38
N ASP A 49 23.57 6.44 11.52
CA ASP A 49 23.34 6.06 10.11
C ASP A 49 22.61 4.73 10.00
N TYR A 50 22.99 3.77 10.82
CA TYR A 50 22.29 2.49 10.90
C TYR A 50 20.84 2.65 11.35
N ALA A 51 20.60 3.43 12.39
CA ALA A 51 19.24 3.64 12.89
C ALA A 51 18.35 4.39 11.90
N LEU A 52 18.88 5.40 11.20
CA LEU A 52 18.13 6.14 10.17
C LEU A 52 17.70 5.24 9.00
N GLN A 53 18.48 4.19 8.71
CA GLN A 53 18.16 3.24 7.64
C GLN A 53 17.20 2.14 8.11
N GLN A 54 17.34 1.64 9.33
CA GLN A 54 16.64 0.45 9.80
C GLN A 54 15.43 0.74 10.69
N ASN A 55 15.29 1.94 11.22
CA ASN A 55 14.23 2.27 12.14
C ASN A 55 12.85 2.19 11.48
N ILE A 56 11.98 1.38 12.07
CA ILE A 56 10.62 1.13 11.54
C ILE A 56 9.77 2.40 11.58
N THR A 57 9.94 3.26 12.59
CA THR A 57 9.18 4.51 12.72
C THR A 57 9.49 5.47 11.59
N ILE A 58 10.77 5.65 11.26
CA ILE A 58 11.19 6.49 10.12
C ILE A 58 10.65 5.90 8.82
N ARG A 59 10.77 4.59 8.61
CA ARG A 59 10.25 3.93 7.42
C ARG A 59 8.74 4.10 7.29
N LYS A 60 8.00 3.97 8.39
CA LYS A 60 6.56 4.21 8.41
C LYS A 60 6.21 5.65 8.02
N ASN A 61 6.93 6.63 8.57
CA ASN A 61 6.69 8.04 8.26
C ASN A 61 7.05 8.37 6.80
N ARG A 62 8.12 7.79 6.24
CA ARG A 62 8.45 7.93 4.82
C ARG A 62 7.35 7.37 3.91
N VAL A 63 6.82 6.18 4.22
CA VAL A 63 5.70 5.59 3.48
C VAL A 63 4.44 6.47 3.60
N ASN A 64 4.20 7.07 4.77
CA ASN A 64 3.09 8.02 4.93
C ASN A 64 3.29 9.28 4.08
N ALA A 65 4.49 9.84 4.03
CA ALA A 65 4.80 10.99 3.16
C ALA A 65 4.64 10.63 1.66
N GLU A 66 5.01 9.41 1.25
CA GLU A 66 4.76 8.92 -0.10
C GLU A 66 3.26 8.78 -0.38
N SER A 67 2.48 8.26 0.58
CA SER A 67 1.01 8.18 0.45
C SER A 67 0.39 9.55 0.23
N THR A 68 0.77 10.56 1.03
CA THR A 68 0.26 11.93 0.85
C THR A 68 0.68 12.54 -0.49
N GLN A 69 1.83 12.14 -1.04
CA GLN A 69 2.22 12.54 -2.40
C GLN A 69 1.28 11.95 -3.46
N ILE A 70 0.81 10.73 -3.25
CA ILE A 70 -0.18 10.10 -4.13
C ILE A 70 -1.52 10.83 -4.03
N ASP A 71 -1.92 11.29 -2.83
CA ASP A 71 -3.13 12.08 -2.63
C ASP A 71 -3.09 13.40 -3.41
N VAL A 72 -1.93 14.06 -3.48
CA VAL A 72 -1.72 15.22 -4.36
C VAL A 72 -1.95 14.87 -5.84
N LYS A 73 -1.46 13.71 -6.29
CA LYS A 73 -1.66 13.25 -7.67
C LYS A 73 -3.14 12.96 -7.93
N THR A 74 -3.81 12.32 -6.98
CA THR A 74 -5.24 12.02 -7.03
C THR A 74 -6.09 13.28 -7.08
N ALA A 75 -5.77 14.28 -6.25
CA ALA A 75 -6.42 15.57 -6.28
C ALA A 75 -6.25 16.30 -7.62
N LYS A 76 -5.06 16.19 -8.25
CA LYS A 76 -4.82 16.70 -9.60
C LYS A 76 -5.60 15.92 -10.65
N ALA A 77 -5.67 14.58 -10.54
CA ALA A 77 -6.42 13.73 -11.45
C ALA A 77 -7.93 14.06 -11.44
N ALA A 78 -8.44 14.53 -10.31
CA ALA A 78 -9.84 14.99 -10.21
C ALA A 78 -10.18 16.21 -11.10
N LEU A 79 -9.21 16.90 -11.70
CA LEU A 79 -9.46 17.95 -12.69
C LEU A 79 -9.91 17.39 -14.04
N PHE A 80 -9.58 16.14 -14.34
CA PHE A 80 -9.93 15.47 -15.58
C PHE A 80 -11.34 14.85 -15.50
N PRO A 81 -11.95 14.56 -16.67
CA PRO A 81 -13.22 13.85 -16.71
C PRO A 81 -13.07 12.42 -16.19
N SER A 82 -14.09 11.95 -15.48
CA SER A 82 -14.20 10.54 -15.10
C SER A 82 -15.01 9.78 -16.15
N LEU A 83 -14.54 8.60 -16.52
CA LEU A 83 -15.23 7.69 -17.42
C LEU A 83 -15.51 6.39 -16.67
N SER A 84 -16.78 5.98 -16.66
CA SER A 84 -17.21 4.73 -16.05
C SER A 84 -17.96 3.88 -17.06
N PHE A 85 -17.63 2.61 -17.09
CA PHE A 85 -18.37 1.59 -17.84
C PHE A 85 -19.10 0.69 -16.84
N SER A 86 -20.39 0.50 -17.07
CA SER A 86 -21.20 -0.39 -16.27
C SER A 86 -21.88 -1.42 -17.17
N THR A 87 -21.92 -2.65 -16.70
CA THR A 87 -22.67 -3.71 -17.37
C THR A 87 -23.44 -4.49 -16.32
N SER A 88 -24.70 -4.75 -16.63
CA SER A 88 -25.51 -5.66 -15.85
C SER A 88 -26.15 -6.68 -16.77
N GLN A 89 -26.03 -7.93 -16.40
CA GLN A 89 -26.65 -9.05 -17.11
C GLN A 89 -27.56 -9.80 -16.18
N ASN A 90 -28.80 -9.94 -16.58
CA ASN A 90 -29.80 -10.66 -15.82
C ASN A 90 -30.33 -11.83 -16.64
N MET A 91 -30.17 -13.03 -16.11
CA MET A 91 -30.73 -14.23 -16.68
C MET A 91 -31.80 -14.76 -15.74
N VAL A 92 -33.04 -14.80 -16.21
CA VAL A 92 -34.16 -15.29 -15.45
C VAL A 92 -34.64 -16.57 -16.10
N ASN A 93 -34.54 -17.68 -15.39
CA ASN A 93 -35.10 -18.96 -15.80
C ASN A 93 -36.37 -19.24 -15.00
N ARG A 94 -37.49 -19.40 -15.72
CA ARG A 94 -38.83 -19.69 -15.15
C ARG A 94 -39.32 -21.01 -15.72
N PRO A 95 -38.95 -22.15 -15.14
CA PRO A 95 -39.28 -23.46 -15.71
C PRO A 95 -40.78 -23.77 -15.72
N TYR A 96 -41.56 -23.09 -14.88
CA TYR A 96 -43.02 -23.28 -14.72
C TYR A 96 -43.86 -22.11 -15.23
N GLN A 97 -43.32 -21.26 -16.14
CA GLN A 97 -44.09 -20.18 -16.69
C GLN A 97 -45.09 -20.72 -17.71
N GLU A 98 -46.38 -20.38 -17.51
CA GLU A 98 -47.41 -20.59 -18.51
C GLU A 98 -47.18 -19.70 -19.74
N SER A 99 -47.62 -20.18 -20.92
CA SER A 99 -47.51 -19.42 -22.17
C SER A 99 -48.27 -18.11 -22.05
N SER A 100 -47.58 -17.02 -22.30
CA SER A 100 -48.22 -15.71 -22.37
C SER A 100 -48.76 -15.49 -23.78
N ARG A 101 -50.07 -15.30 -23.90
CA ARG A 101 -50.72 -14.93 -25.16
C ARG A 101 -50.89 -13.41 -25.23
N THR A 102 -50.24 -12.80 -26.17
CA THR A 102 -50.42 -11.39 -26.45
C THR A 102 -51.15 -11.22 -27.78
N ILE A 103 -52.30 -10.53 -27.78
CA ILE A 103 -53.04 -10.21 -28.98
C ILE A 103 -52.52 -8.91 -29.53
N SER A 104 -51.90 -8.96 -30.71
CA SER A 104 -51.44 -7.79 -31.42
C SER A 104 -52.18 -7.70 -32.75
N GLY A 105 -53.25 -6.89 -32.81
CA GLY A 105 -54.13 -6.82 -33.96
C GLY A 105 -54.95 -8.10 -34.17
N SER A 106 -54.88 -8.71 -35.34
CA SER A 106 -55.54 -9.99 -35.71
C SER A 106 -54.68 -11.20 -35.41
N GLU A 107 -53.50 -11.07 -34.91
CA GLU A 107 -52.55 -12.14 -34.72
C GLU A 107 -52.32 -12.47 -33.22
N VAL A 108 -52.45 -13.73 -32.89
CA VAL A 108 -52.16 -14.21 -31.52
C VAL A 108 -50.72 -14.67 -31.49
N ILE A 109 -49.87 -13.92 -30.82
CA ILE A 109 -48.45 -14.29 -30.62
C ILE A 109 -48.34 -15.05 -29.30
N GLU A 110 -48.03 -16.32 -29.38
CA GLU A 110 -47.75 -17.14 -28.23
C GLU A 110 -46.23 -17.18 -27.99
N THR A 111 -45.79 -16.59 -26.86
CA THR A 111 -44.41 -16.55 -26.50
C THR A 111 -44.16 -17.49 -25.32
N THR A 112 -43.48 -18.58 -25.57
CA THR A 112 -43.09 -19.57 -24.54
C THR A 112 -41.61 -19.45 -24.30
N SER A 113 -41.17 -18.40 -23.64
CA SER A 113 -39.76 -18.26 -23.29
C SER A 113 -39.55 -18.62 -21.82
N LYS A 114 -39.02 -19.83 -21.58
CA LYS A 114 -38.66 -20.26 -20.22
C LYS A 114 -37.44 -19.55 -19.64
N THR A 115 -36.59 -19.04 -20.51
CA THR A 115 -35.38 -18.35 -20.13
C THR A 115 -35.38 -16.98 -20.78
N SER A 116 -35.31 -15.95 -19.95
CA SER A 116 -35.17 -14.56 -20.39
C SER A 116 -33.75 -14.10 -20.07
N TYR A 117 -33.08 -13.58 -21.07
CA TYR A 117 -31.76 -12.96 -20.96
C TYR A 117 -31.86 -11.48 -21.27
N ASN A 118 -31.47 -10.67 -20.31
CA ASN A 118 -31.49 -9.21 -20.47
C ASN A 118 -30.13 -8.64 -20.09
N GLY A 119 -29.48 -7.96 -21.02
CA GLY A 119 -28.19 -7.29 -20.83
C GLY A 119 -28.32 -5.78 -20.99
N ASN A 120 -27.77 -5.05 -20.05
CA ASN A 120 -27.66 -3.60 -20.13
C ASN A 120 -26.18 -3.19 -20.04
N TYR A 121 -25.79 -2.33 -20.96
CA TYR A 121 -24.42 -1.78 -21.05
C TYR A 121 -24.52 -0.26 -21.00
N GLY A 122 -23.80 0.35 -20.07
CA GLY A 122 -23.78 1.80 -19.91
C GLY A 122 -22.37 2.34 -19.96
N LEU A 123 -22.15 3.40 -20.69
CA LEU A 123 -20.93 4.19 -20.66
C LEU A 123 -21.31 5.58 -20.18
N ASN A 124 -20.74 6.00 -19.07
CA ASN A 124 -21.02 7.30 -18.47
C ASN A 124 -19.72 8.11 -18.34
N ALA A 125 -19.74 9.32 -18.87
CA ALA A 125 -18.65 10.28 -18.76
C ALA A 125 -19.16 11.51 -17.99
N SER A 126 -18.44 11.91 -16.95
CA SER A 126 -18.77 13.10 -16.18
C SER A 126 -17.55 14.00 -16.00
N TRP A 127 -17.76 15.28 -16.25
CA TRP A 127 -16.73 16.29 -16.09
C TRP A 127 -17.29 17.54 -15.44
N THR A 128 -16.73 17.88 -14.29
CA THR A 128 -17.09 19.14 -13.64
C THR A 128 -16.10 20.21 -14.07
N ILE A 129 -16.55 21.15 -14.90
CA ILE A 129 -15.69 22.21 -15.43
C ILE A 129 -15.39 23.27 -14.35
N TYR A 130 -16.40 23.63 -13.56
CA TYR A 130 -16.26 24.64 -12.49
C TYR A 130 -17.07 24.25 -11.26
N ASN A 131 -16.45 24.43 -10.08
CA ASN A 131 -17.09 24.17 -8.78
C ASN A 131 -16.66 25.20 -7.70
N GLY A 132 -16.58 26.49 -8.08
CA GLY A 132 -16.22 27.54 -7.14
C GLY A 132 -14.78 27.42 -6.59
N SER A 133 -13.83 26.94 -7.41
CA SER A 133 -12.42 26.75 -7.05
C SER A 133 -12.16 25.68 -5.99
N LYS A 134 -13.17 24.92 -5.57
CA LYS A 134 -13.02 23.86 -4.55
C LYS A 134 -11.89 22.89 -4.90
N ARG A 135 -11.83 22.39 -6.15
CA ARG A 135 -10.80 21.46 -6.60
C ARG A 135 -9.38 22.04 -6.51
N LEU A 136 -9.23 23.32 -6.87
CA LEU A 136 -7.93 23.99 -6.78
C LEU A 136 -7.48 24.15 -5.32
N ASN A 137 -8.41 24.47 -4.43
CA ASN A 137 -8.12 24.57 -3.00
C ASN A 137 -7.82 23.20 -2.38
N THR A 138 -8.52 22.14 -2.80
CA THR A 138 -8.17 20.76 -2.40
C THR A 138 -6.74 20.39 -2.81
N ILE A 139 -6.32 20.71 -4.04
CA ILE A 139 -4.94 20.47 -4.47
C ILE A 139 -3.93 21.23 -3.60
N LYS A 140 -4.24 22.47 -3.23
CA LYS A 140 -3.38 23.25 -2.31
C LYS A 140 -3.32 22.60 -0.93
N GLN A 141 -4.46 22.16 -0.43
CA GLN A 141 -4.55 21.45 0.84
C GLN A 141 -3.71 20.19 0.85
N GLU A 142 -3.85 19.32 -0.16
CA GLU A 142 -3.07 18.09 -0.24
C GLU A 142 -1.56 18.33 -0.39
N LYS A 143 -1.17 19.42 -1.09
CA LYS A 143 0.25 19.83 -1.12
C LYS A 143 0.78 20.20 0.27
N LEU A 144 0.00 20.94 1.06
CA LEU A 144 0.38 21.29 2.42
C LEU A 144 0.42 20.07 3.33
N ASN A 145 -0.52 19.15 3.20
CA ASN A 145 -0.52 17.88 3.90
C ASN A 145 0.74 17.06 3.60
N ASN A 146 1.16 17.03 2.33
CA ASN A 146 2.39 16.35 1.94
C ASN A 146 3.64 17.05 2.50
N GLN A 147 3.66 18.37 2.56
CA GLN A 147 4.75 19.12 3.21
C GLN A 147 4.81 18.80 4.71
N ALA A 148 3.66 18.77 5.40
CA ALA A 148 3.60 18.41 6.81
C ALA A 148 4.12 16.98 7.04
N ALA A 149 3.70 16.03 6.23
CA ALA A 149 4.17 14.63 6.34
C ALA A 149 5.69 14.50 6.11
N ASN A 150 6.30 15.31 5.24
CA ASN A 150 7.75 15.33 5.06
C ASN A 150 8.45 15.91 6.30
N LEU A 151 7.91 16.97 6.90
CA LEU A 151 8.44 17.53 8.16
C LEU A 151 8.31 16.53 9.33
N ASP A 152 7.27 15.70 9.36
CA ASP A 152 7.13 14.62 10.34
C ASP A 152 8.25 13.58 10.20
N VAL A 153 8.71 13.29 8.97
CA VAL A 153 9.88 12.43 8.73
C VAL A 153 11.11 13.06 9.36
N GLU A 154 11.40 14.33 9.04
CA GLU A 154 12.56 15.05 9.57
C GLU A 154 12.53 15.13 11.11
N THR A 155 11.36 15.40 11.68
CA THR A 155 11.17 15.42 13.14
C THR A 155 11.48 14.08 13.77
N SER A 156 11.03 12.98 13.16
CA SER A 156 11.33 11.62 13.62
C SER A 156 12.81 11.29 13.50
N GLU A 157 13.47 11.70 12.42
CA GLU A 157 14.90 11.51 12.21
C GLU A 157 15.70 12.23 13.29
N ASN A 158 15.39 13.50 13.54
CA ASN A 158 16.03 14.29 14.59
C ASN A 158 15.83 13.72 15.99
N SER A 159 14.61 13.29 16.32
CA SER A 159 14.31 12.70 17.62
C SER A 159 15.07 11.39 17.87
N ILE A 160 15.25 10.57 16.83
CA ILE A 160 16.01 9.33 16.93
C ILE A 160 17.50 9.62 17.06
N GLN A 161 18.05 10.59 16.31
CA GLN A 161 19.43 11.03 16.43
C GLN A 161 19.73 11.51 17.86
N GLU A 162 18.86 12.35 18.42
CA GLU A 162 18.98 12.83 19.79
C GLU A 162 18.99 11.66 20.81
N SER A 163 18.04 10.74 20.67
CA SER A 163 17.92 9.59 21.55
C SER A 163 19.18 8.71 21.50
N ILE A 164 19.72 8.48 20.31
CA ILE A 164 20.96 7.69 20.14
C ILE A 164 22.15 8.42 20.77
N ALA A 165 22.29 9.71 20.55
CA ALA A 165 23.36 10.50 21.13
C ALA A 165 23.33 10.45 22.67
N GLN A 166 22.13 10.59 23.26
CA GLN A 166 21.98 10.49 24.71
C GLN A 166 22.38 9.10 25.25
N ILE A 167 21.91 8.04 24.62
CA ILE A 167 22.25 6.67 25.01
C ILE A 167 23.74 6.40 24.84
N TYR A 168 24.33 6.85 23.75
CA TYR A 168 25.77 6.70 23.49
C TYR A 168 26.63 7.34 24.58
N ILE A 169 26.29 8.59 24.98
CA ILE A 169 26.97 9.28 26.08
C ILE A 169 26.79 8.52 27.41
N GLN A 170 25.61 7.97 27.67
CA GLN A 170 25.36 7.19 28.88
C GLN A 170 26.22 5.91 28.91
N ILE A 171 26.40 5.23 27.77
CA ILE A 171 27.27 4.06 27.63
C ILE A 171 28.75 4.43 27.92
N LEU A 172 29.22 5.54 27.34
CA LEU A 172 30.60 6.02 27.60
C LEU A 172 30.79 6.37 29.06
N TYR A 173 29.83 7.05 29.68
CA TYR A 173 29.87 7.38 31.11
C TYR A 173 29.91 6.11 31.98
N ALA A 174 29.08 5.13 31.65
CA ALA A 174 29.04 3.86 32.39
C ALA A 174 30.41 3.10 32.26
N ALA A 175 30.97 3.05 31.06
CA ALA A 175 32.24 2.41 30.80
C ALA A 175 33.38 3.09 31.57
N GLU A 176 33.42 4.41 31.65
CA GLU A 176 34.42 5.13 32.40
C GLU A 176 34.22 4.98 33.90
N SER A 177 32.97 4.92 34.38
CA SER A 177 32.66 4.65 35.78
C SER A 177 33.16 3.28 36.23
N VAL A 178 33.10 2.26 35.37
CA VAL A 178 33.67 0.92 35.68
C VAL A 178 35.17 1.03 35.89
N LYS A 179 35.94 1.71 35.04
CA LYS A 179 37.41 1.88 35.18
C LYS A 179 37.75 2.61 36.48
N VAL A 180 37.00 3.67 36.81
CA VAL A 180 37.22 4.38 38.08
C VAL A 180 36.99 3.47 39.28
N ASN A 181 35.93 2.68 39.28
CA ASN A 181 35.66 1.72 40.35
C ASN A 181 36.70 0.63 40.45
N GLU A 182 37.19 0.09 39.34
CA GLU A 182 38.30 -0.88 39.34
C GLU A 182 39.56 -0.27 39.93
N SER A 183 39.93 0.94 39.56
CA SER A 183 41.05 1.66 40.12
C SER A 183 40.92 1.89 41.63
N THR A 184 39.71 2.29 42.08
CA THR A 184 39.39 2.49 43.50
C THR A 184 39.51 1.17 44.28
N LEU A 185 39.04 0.07 43.70
CA LEU A 185 39.16 -1.25 44.30
C LEU A 185 40.62 -1.66 44.47
N GLN A 186 41.47 -1.45 43.45
CA GLN A 186 42.90 -1.75 43.53
C GLN A 186 43.59 -0.96 44.64
N VAL A 187 43.28 0.34 44.76
CA VAL A 187 43.81 1.20 45.85
C VAL A 187 43.35 0.69 47.22
N SER A 188 42.07 0.31 47.33
CA SER A 188 41.54 -0.23 48.61
C SER A 188 42.21 -1.56 49.02
N ILE A 189 42.46 -2.44 48.06
CA ILE A 189 43.20 -3.70 48.29
C ILE A 189 44.61 -3.40 48.77
N ALA A 190 45.33 -2.49 48.10
CA ALA A 190 46.69 -2.12 48.49
C ALA A 190 46.76 -1.43 49.86
N GLN A 191 45.73 -0.68 50.25
CA GLN A 191 45.64 -0.13 51.61
C GLN A 191 45.37 -1.20 52.67
N ARG A 192 44.49 -2.15 52.39
CA ARG A 192 44.26 -3.27 53.30
C ARG A 192 45.52 -4.08 53.52
N ASP A 193 46.24 -4.44 52.45
CA ASP A 193 47.45 -5.25 52.54
C ASP A 193 48.57 -4.56 53.36
N ARG A 194 48.75 -3.23 53.18
CA ARG A 194 49.65 -2.42 54.03
C ARG A 194 49.22 -2.32 55.49
N GLY A 195 47.95 -2.44 55.81
CA GLY A 195 47.46 -2.40 57.19
C GLY A 195 47.51 -3.76 57.88
N GLN A 196 47.86 -4.82 57.15
CA GLN A 196 48.06 -6.18 57.70
C GLN A 196 49.58 -6.53 58.00
N GLU A 197 50.48 -5.71 57.45
CA GLU A 197 51.93 -5.72 57.82
C GLU A 197 52.18 -4.90 59.10
#